data_025284aa8bff1900f1a881f55a5fd1bf
#
_entry.id   025284aa8bff1900f1a881f55a5fd1bf
#
_cell.length_a   1.000
_cell.length_b   1.000
_cell.length_c   1.000
_cell.angle_alpha   90.00
_cell.angle_beta   90.00
_cell.angle_gamma   90.00
#
_symmetry.space_group_name_H-M   'P 1'
#
loop_
_entity.id
_entity.type
_entity.pdbx_description
1 polymer ?
#
loop_
_entity_poly.entity_id
_entity_poly.type
_entity_poly.pdbx_seq_one_letter_code
_entity_poly.pdbx_strand_id
1 'polypeptide(L)'
;TLGSVCDRQGGSIQTGPFGSQLHASDYVEQGIPVVMPANIGSDGGISEDGIARITQFDADRLQQHKLQVGDVVFSRRGDVTRNALIEAHQAGWLCGTGCLKVRLGSQTQASAKFISYCLRLPETKDWLVRHAVGATMPNLNTSILSAVPILLPELPVQQSIANILGCLDERIDLLRETNATLEAIVQALFK
;
A
#
# COMPACT_ATOMS: atom_id res chain seq x y z
N THR A 1 -17.63 -5.49 6.15
CA THR A 1 -16.28 -5.07 6.58
C THR A 1 -15.22 -5.54 5.60
N LEU A 2 -14.03 -4.95 5.65
CA LEU A 2 -12.90 -5.33 4.79
C LEU A 2 -12.52 -6.82 4.94
N GLY A 3 -12.48 -7.32 6.18
CA GLY A 3 -12.24 -8.73 6.46
C GLY A 3 -13.26 -9.64 5.78
N SER A 4 -14.55 -9.32 5.89
CA SER A 4 -15.61 -10.09 5.21
C SER A 4 -15.48 -10.08 3.68
N VAL A 5 -14.93 -9.01 3.10
CA VAL A 5 -14.65 -8.94 1.66
C VAL A 5 -13.50 -9.87 1.31
N CYS A 6 -12.41 -9.85 2.09
CA CYS A 6 -11.28 -10.78 1.89
C CYS A 6 -11.73 -12.23 2.03
N ASP A 7 -12.42 -12.58 3.12
CA ASP A 7 -12.84 -13.96 3.42
C ASP A 7 -13.68 -14.57 2.30
N ARG A 8 -14.65 -13.80 1.77
CA ARG A 8 -15.52 -14.26 0.67
C ARG A 8 -14.79 -14.54 -0.64
N GLN A 9 -13.59 -14.00 -0.82
CA GLN A 9 -12.82 -14.09 -2.05
C GLN A 9 -11.54 -14.92 -1.90
N GLY A 10 -11.36 -15.56 -0.73
CA GLY A 10 -10.16 -16.33 -0.44
C GLY A 10 -8.91 -15.46 -0.23
N GLY A 11 -9.13 -14.21 0.18
CA GLY A 11 -8.07 -13.26 0.49
C GLY A 11 -7.53 -13.36 1.91
N SER A 12 -6.71 -12.41 2.31
CA SER A 12 -6.12 -12.37 3.64
C SER A 12 -5.66 -10.98 4.05
N ILE A 13 -5.59 -10.76 5.36
CA ILE A 13 -4.95 -9.58 5.96
C ILE A 13 -3.80 -10.07 6.82
N GLN A 14 -2.58 -9.63 6.52
CA GLN A 14 -1.37 -10.12 7.17
C GLN A 14 -0.45 -8.96 7.56
N THR A 15 0.31 -9.15 8.66
CA THR A 15 1.44 -8.28 8.98
C THR A 15 2.64 -8.61 8.10
N GLY A 16 3.49 -7.62 7.85
CA GLY A 16 4.85 -7.88 7.38
C GLY A 16 5.66 -8.72 8.37
N PRO A 17 6.89 -9.10 8.03
CA PRO A 17 7.75 -9.91 8.89
C PRO A 17 8.03 -9.21 10.22
N PHE A 18 8.15 -9.98 11.28
CA PHE A 18 8.60 -9.46 12.58
C PHE A 18 10.11 -9.26 12.57
N GLY A 19 10.63 -8.45 13.51
CA GLY A 19 12.06 -8.18 13.63
C GLY A 19 12.93 -9.41 13.84
N SER A 20 12.37 -10.53 14.35
CA SER A 20 13.05 -11.83 14.44
C SER A 20 13.17 -12.57 13.10
N GLN A 21 12.44 -12.14 12.07
CA GLN A 21 12.43 -12.77 10.75
C GLN A 21 13.25 -11.97 9.73
N LEU A 22 13.41 -10.66 9.96
CA LEU A 22 14.16 -9.75 9.10
C LEU A 22 14.93 -8.77 9.99
N HIS A 23 16.25 -8.91 10.02
CA HIS A 23 17.15 -8.11 10.84
C HIS A 23 17.76 -6.95 10.03
N ALA A 24 18.33 -5.97 10.73
CA ALA A 24 19.02 -4.85 10.07
C ALA A 24 20.21 -5.30 9.20
N SER A 25 20.86 -6.42 9.55
CA SER A 25 21.95 -7.02 8.79
C SER A 25 21.54 -7.66 7.47
N ASP A 26 20.25 -7.90 7.27
CA ASP A 26 19.73 -8.59 6.07
C ASP A 26 19.50 -7.60 4.91
N TYR A 27 19.61 -6.30 5.19
CA TYR A 27 19.46 -5.29 4.16
C TYR A 27 20.73 -5.12 3.34
N VAL A 28 20.55 -5.00 2.02
CA VAL A 28 21.60 -4.88 1.01
C VAL A 28 21.39 -3.66 0.12
N GLU A 29 22.45 -3.22 -0.57
CA GLU A 29 22.35 -2.07 -1.50
C GLU A 29 21.55 -2.40 -2.77
N GLN A 30 21.65 -3.64 -3.25
CA GLN A 30 20.97 -4.11 -4.46
C GLN A 30 20.19 -5.39 -4.16
N GLY A 31 18.92 -5.46 -4.59
CA GLY A 31 18.08 -6.63 -4.35
C GLY A 31 16.59 -6.32 -4.46
N ILE A 32 15.77 -7.13 -3.84
CA ILE A 32 14.32 -7.02 -3.84
C ILE A 32 13.88 -5.88 -2.90
N PRO A 33 13.10 -4.90 -3.38
CA PRO A 33 12.62 -3.81 -2.56
C PRO A 33 11.70 -4.28 -1.41
N VAL A 34 11.82 -3.61 -0.27
CA VAL A 34 11.00 -3.85 0.93
C VAL A 34 10.22 -2.59 1.25
N VAL A 35 8.90 -2.64 1.13
CA VAL A 35 8.02 -1.51 1.40
C VAL A 35 7.89 -1.29 2.89
N MET A 36 8.44 -0.19 3.39
CA MET A 36 8.37 0.24 4.78
C MET A 36 7.33 1.36 4.94
N PRO A 37 6.84 1.66 6.14
CA PRO A 37 5.90 2.77 6.37
C PRO A 37 6.35 4.11 5.77
N ALA A 38 7.65 4.40 5.78
CA ALA A 38 8.21 5.62 5.20
C ALA A 38 8.07 5.71 3.68
N ASN A 39 7.98 4.58 3.00
CA ASN A 39 7.84 4.53 1.55
C ASN A 39 6.39 4.76 1.08
N ILE A 40 5.40 4.62 1.97
CA ILE A 40 3.98 4.77 1.61
C ILE A 40 3.62 6.25 1.64
N GLY A 41 3.30 6.80 0.48
CA GLY A 41 2.87 8.19 0.32
C GLY A 41 1.47 8.46 0.88
N SER A 42 1.16 9.72 1.14
CA SER A 42 -0.19 10.15 1.54
C SER A 42 -1.19 10.16 0.38
N ASP A 43 -0.68 10.14 -0.85
CA ASP A 43 -1.43 10.10 -2.11
C ASP A 43 -1.79 8.68 -2.56
N GLY A 44 -1.24 7.66 -1.89
CA GLY A 44 -1.49 6.25 -2.21
C GLY A 44 -0.44 5.62 -3.13
N GLY A 45 0.64 6.34 -3.42
CA GLY A 45 1.81 5.84 -4.12
C GLY A 45 2.86 5.24 -3.18
N ILE A 46 3.87 4.61 -3.77
CA ILE A 46 5.06 4.12 -3.06
C ILE A 46 6.29 4.82 -3.63
N SER A 47 7.01 5.53 -2.76
CA SER A 47 8.31 6.12 -3.13
C SER A 47 9.41 5.08 -3.05
N GLU A 48 10.24 5.03 -4.09
CA GLU A 48 11.46 4.21 -4.10
C GLU A 48 12.67 4.91 -3.50
N ASP A 49 12.55 6.19 -3.15
CA ASP A 49 13.63 6.96 -2.53
C ASP A 49 14.05 6.35 -1.21
N GLY A 50 15.30 5.90 -1.13
CA GLY A 50 15.83 5.25 0.06
C GLY A 50 15.15 3.92 0.42
N ILE A 51 14.47 3.27 -0.52
CA ILE A 51 13.80 2.00 -0.26
C ILE A 51 14.82 0.92 0.15
N ALA A 52 14.56 0.27 1.26
CA ALA A 52 15.37 -0.85 1.74
C ALA A 52 15.25 -2.04 0.79
N ARG A 53 16.32 -2.82 0.66
CA ARG A 53 16.36 -3.99 -0.23
C ARG A 53 16.91 -5.19 0.51
N ILE A 54 16.49 -6.39 0.11
CA ILE A 54 16.99 -7.66 0.64
C ILE A 54 17.45 -8.57 -0.48
N THR A 55 18.21 -9.61 -0.13
CA THR A 55 18.64 -10.62 -1.11
C THR A 55 17.45 -11.40 -1.67
N GLN A 56 17.63 -11.99 -2.87
CA GLN A 56 16.63 -12.92 -3.42
C GLN A 56 16.39 -14.12 -2.47
N PHE A 57 17.46 -14.62 -1.82
CA PHE A 57 17.38 -15.70 -0.84
C PHE A 57 16.44 -15.36 0.34
N ASP A 58 16.58 -14.14 0.90
CA ASP A 58 15.70 -13.69 1.99
C ASP A 58 14.27 -13.45 1.53
N ALA A 59 14.09 -12.91 0.32
CA ALA A 59 12.78 -12.73 -0.28
C ALA A 59 12.06 -14.08 -0.50
N ASP A 60 12.79 -15.14 -0.85
CA ASP A 60 12.22 -16.47 -1.04
C ASP A 60 11.92 -17.15 0.31
N ARG A 61 12.77 -16.95 1.30
CA ARG A 61 12.51 -17.38 2.69
C ARG A 61 11.26 -16.71 3.28
N LEU A 62 10.99 -15.45 2.89
CA LEU A 62 9.87 -14.64 3.33
C LEU A 62 8.75 -14.56 2.29
N GLN A 63 8.61 -15.58 1.43
CA GLN A 63 7.67 -15.59 0.29
C GLN A 63 6.22 -15.26 0.68
N GLN A 64 5.79 -15.59 1.90
CA GLN A 64 4.46 -15.25 2.41
C GLN A 64 4.21 -13.75 2.52
N HIS A 65 5.27 -12.94 2.62
CA HIS A 65 5.21 -11.49 2.69
C HIS A 65 5.42 -10.81 1.33
N LYS A 66 5.68 -11.56 0.25
CA LYS A 66 5.77 -11.01 -1.09
C LYS A 66 4.44 -10.38 -1.50
N LEU A 67 4.55 -9.23 -2.13
CA LEU A 67 3.43 -8.45 -2.64
C LEU A 67 3.06 -8.94 -4.05
N GLN A 68 1.77 -8.89 -4.33
CA GLN A 68 1.19 -9.20 -5.63
C GLN A 68 0.41 -7.99 -6.14
N VAL A 69 0.23 -7.91 -7.45
CA VAL A 69 -0.63 -6.88 -8.06
C VAL A 69 -2.01 -6.92 -7.41
N GLY A 70 -2.50 -5.76 -6.99
CA GLY A 70 -3.78 -5.62 -6.32
C GLY A 70 -3.75 -5.83 -4.81
N ASP A 71 -2.61 -6.19 -4.21
CA ASP A 71 -2.46 -6.08 -2.75
C ASP A 71 -2.52 -4.59 -2.34
N VAL A 72 -3.08 -4.30 -1.17
CA VAL A 72 -2.99 -2.98 -0.56
C VAL A 72 -2.09 -3.07 0.66
N VAL A 73 -1.03 -2.27 0.67
CA VAL A 73 -0.13 -2.16 1.83
C VAL A 73 -0.54 -1.00 2.71
N PHE A 74 -0.41 -1.17 4.02
CA PHE A 74 -0.70 -0.17 5.04
C PHE A 74 0.50 0.10 5.92
N SER A 75 0.67 1.37 6.30
CA SER A 75 1.49 1.71 7.45
C SER A 75 0.82 1.17 8.72
N ARG A 76 1.53 0.29 9.43
CA ARG A 76 1.05 -0.29 10.69
C ARG A 76 1.27 0.65 11.87
N ARG A 77 2.28 1.53 11.82
CA ARG A 77 2.73 2.40 12.93
C ARG A 77 2.92 3.83 12.47
N GLY A 78 2.72 4.77 13.39
CA GLY A 78 2.83 6.20 13.11
C GLY A 78 1.59 6.70 12.37
N ASP A 79 1.75 7.16 11.12
CA ASP A 79 0.60 7.56 10.30
C ASP A 79 -0.09 6.31 9.73
N VAL A 80 -1.05 5.80 10.48
CA VAL A 80 -1.83 4.59 10.16
C VAL A 80 -2.85 4.80 9.04
N THR A 81 -2.98 6.01 8.52
CA THR A 81 -3.89 6.33 7.40
C THR A 81 -3.25 6.09 6.04
N ARG A 82 -1.90 5.93 6.00
CA ARG A 82 -1.18 5.70 4.75
C ARG A 82 -1.38 4.29 4.24
N ASN A 83 -1.80 4.20 3.00
CA ASN A 83 -1.91 2.93 2.28
C ASN A 83 -1.63 3.14 0.79
N ALA A 84 -1.19 2.09 0.11
CA ALA A 84 -0.90 2.11 -1.32
C ALA A 84 -1.34 0.80 -1.98
N LEU A 85 -1.86 0.91 -3.20
CA LEU A 85 -2.15 -0.23 -4.06
C LEU A 85 -0.86 -0.71 -4.73
N ILE A 86 -0.64 -2.01 -4.76
CA ILE A 86 0.52 -2.61 -5.45
C ILE A 86 0.23 -2.75 -6.93
N GLU A 87 1.08 -2.13 -7.72
CA GLU A 87 1.02 -2.13 -9.18
C GLU A 87 1.92 -3.21 -9.80
N ALA A 88 1.84 -3.37 -11.12
CA ALA A 88 2.54 -4.44 -11.84
C ALA A 88 4.07 -4.40 -11.66
N HIS A 89 4.68 -3.22 -11.64
CA HIS A 89 6.14 -3.07 -11.48
C HIS A 89 6.63 -3.36 -10.07
N GLN A 90 5.74 -3.36 -9.07
CA GLN A 90 6.02 -3.63 -7.67
C GLN A 90 5.73 -5.10 -7.28
N ALA A 91 5.25 -5.92 -8.23
CA ALA A 91 4.99 -7.32 -7.97
C ALA A 91 6.29 -8.05 -7.58
N GLY A 92 6.23 -8.85 -6.52
CA GLY A 92 7.41 -9.54 -5.98
C GLY A 92 8.19 -8.74 -4.93
N TRP A 93 7.92 -7.46 -4.71
CA TRP A 93 8.47 -6.71 -3.59
C TRP A 93 8.00 -7.31 -2.26
N LEU A 94 8.63 -6.94 -1.17
CA LEU A 94 8.27 -7.47 0.15
C LEU A 94 7.46 -6.44 0.94
N CYS A 95 6.40 -6.90 1.61
CA CYS A 95 5.74 -6.15 2.67
C CYS A 95 6.69 -6.12 3.88
N GLY A 96 7.19 -4.94 4.24
CA GLY A 96 8.23 -4.78 5.25
C GLY A 96 7.73 -4.80 6.69
N THR A 97 8.69 -4.77 7.60
CA THR A 97 8.44 -4.64 9.04
C THR A 97 7.73 -3.32 9.35
N GLY A 98 6.66 -3.36 10.10
CA GLY A 98 5.84 -2.18 10.40
C GLY A 98 4.77 -1.88 9.34
N CYS A 99 4.57 -2.76 8.36
CA CYS A 99 3.48 -2.72 7.40
C CYS A 99 2.47 -3.85 7.62
N LEU A 100 1.29 -3.67 7.05
CA LEU A 100 0.24 -4.67 6.89
C LEU A 100 -0.06 -4.82 5.39
N LYS A 101 -0.47 -6.00 4.97
CA LYS A 101 -0.87 -6.33 3.61
C LYS A 101 -2.32 -6.82 3.61
N VAL A 102 -3.12 -6.26 2.72
CA VAL A 102 -4.48 -6.74 2.41
C VAL A 102 -4.46 -7.33 1.02
N ARG A 103 -4.82 -8.59 0.89
CA ARG A 103 -5.02 -9.31 -0.36
C ARG A 103 -6.47 -9.70 -0.50
N LEU A 104 -7.12 -9.27 -1.56
CA LEU A 104 -8.56 -9.55 -1.76
C LEU A 104 -8.86 -10.96 -2.25
N GLY A 105 -7.88 -11.65 -2.80
CA GLY A 105 -8.09 -12.97 -3.41
C GLY A 105 -8.58 -12.87 -4.86
N SER A 106 -9.64 -13.59 -5.23
CA SER A 106 -10.12 -13.74 -6.62
C SER A 106 -10.65 -12.47 -7.28
N GLN A 107 -10.97 -11.44 -6.50
CA GLN A 107 -11.55 -10.17 -6.96
C GLN A 107 -12.85 -10.31 -7.80
N THR A 108 -13.60 -11.37 -7.58
CA THR A 108 -14.87 -11.63 -8.30
C THR A 108 -16.03 -10.77 -7.79
N GLN A 109 -15.92 -10.20 -6.58
CA GLN A 109 -16.94 -9.37 -5.94
C GLN A 109 -16.42 -7.97 -5.59
N ALA A 110 -15.12 -7.79 -5.45
CA ALA A 110 -14.51 -6.53 -5.10
C ALA A 110 -13.24 -6.26 -5.91
N SER A 111 -13.17 -5.09 -6.51
CA SER A 111 -11.99 -4.60 -7.22
C SER A 111 -10.97 -4.04 -6.22
N ALA A 112 -9.72 -4.49 -6.29
CA ALA A 112 -8.63 -3.99 -5.43
C ALA A 112 -8.42 -2.47 -5.61
N LYS A 113 -8.49 -1.98 -6.85
CA LYS A 113 -8.37 -0.55 -7.16
C LYS A 113 -9.50 0.26 -6.51
N PHE A 114 -10.75 -0.23 -6.57
CA PHE A 114 -11.88 0.41 -5.89
C PHE A 114 -11.71 0.41 -4.37
N ILE A 115 -11.33 -0.72 -3.78
CA ILE A 115 -11.09 -0.83 -2.34
C ILE A 115 -9.98 0.13 -1.90
N SER A 116 -8.90 0.26 -2.66
CA SER A 116 -7.82 1.20 -2.32
C SER A 116 -8.31 2.65 -2.26
N TYR A 117 -9.24 3.06 -3.13
CA TYR A 117 -9.89 4.37 -3.06
C TYR A 117 -10.77 4.51 -1.82
N CYS A 118 -11.60 3.49 -1.51
CA CYS A 118 -12.42 3.50 -0.29
C CYS A 118 -11.58 3.66 0.98
N LEU A 119 -10.40 3.04 1.02
CA LEU A 119 -9.51 3.09 2.16
C LEU A 119 -8.78 4.44 2.32
N ARG A 120 -8.79 5.28 1.27
CA ARG A 120 -8.25 6.66 1.29
C ARG A 120 -9.31 7.73 1.59
N LEU A 121 -10.59 7.38 1.68
CA LEU A 121 -11.65 8.31 2.02
C LEU A 121 -11.42 8.93 3.42
N PRO A 122 -11.75 10.21 3.63
CA PRO A 122 -11.62 10.88 4.92
C PRO A 122 -12.31 10.10 6.05
N GLU A 123 -13.51 9.59 5.82
CA GLU A 123 -14.29 8.83 6.80
C GLU A 123 -13.58 7.53 7.22
N THR A 124 -12.94 6.86 6.27
CA THR A 124 -12.17 5.64 6.54
C THR A 124 -10.88 5.96 7.30
N LYS A 125 -10.18 7.04 6.92
CA LYS A 125 -9.00 7.52 7.65
C LYS A 125 -9.34 7.89 9.09
N ASP A 126 -10.42 8.63 9.31
CA ASP A 126 -10.92 8.99 10.64
C ASP A 126 -11.31 7.75 11.46
N TRP A 127 -11.89 6.74 10.80
CA TRP A 127 -12.23 5.48 11.45
C TRP A 127 -10.95 4.75 11.90
N LEU A 128 -9.94 4.65 11.04
CA LEU A 128 -8.65 4.02 11.35
C LEU A 128 -7.95 4.70 12.54
N VAL A 129 -7.89 6.03 12.54
CA VAL A 129 -7.27 6.80 13.64
C VAL A 129 -7.99 6.54 14.96
N ARG A 130 -9.32 6.53 14.96
CA ARG A 130 -10.11 6.30 16.18
C ARG A 130 -10.00 4.88 16.74
N HIS A 131 -9.71 3.88 15.91
CA HIS A 131 -9.60 2.48 16.33
C HIS A 131 -8.16 1.99 16.48
N ALA A 132 -7.18 2.79 16.07
CA ALA A 132 -5.78 2.46 16.28
C ALA A 132 -5.44 2.38 17.78
N VAL A 133 -4.58 1.43 18.14
CA VAL A 133 -4.16 1.19 19.53
C VAL A 133 -2.85 1.91 19.80
N GLY A 134 -2.76 2.59 20.95
CA GLY A 134 -1.55 3.27 21.40
C GLY A 134 -1.72 4.80 21.41
N ALA A 135 -1.55 5.40 22.61
CA ALA A 135 -1.76 6.84 22.80
C ALA A 135 -0.65 7.69 22.18
N THR A 136 0.61 7.22 22.24
CA THR A 136 1.78 7.99 21.76
C THR A 136 2.13 7.62 20.31
N MET A 137 1.92 6.37 19.93
CA MET A 137 2.19 5.86 18.59
C MET A 137 1.02 4.97 18.14
N PRO A 138 0.11 5.50 17.33
CA PRO A 138 -0.98 4.71 16.78
C PRO A 138 -0.46 3.45 16.07
N ASN A 139 -1.14 2.34 16.29
CA ASN A 139 -0.76 1.04 15.75
C ASN A 139 -2.01 0.29 15.26
N LEU A 140 -1.95 -0.22 14.03
CA LEU A 140 -2.96 -1.12 13.48
C LEU A 140 -2.55 -2.57 13.68
N ASN A 141 -3.55 -3.42 13.85
CA ASN A 141 -3.41 -4.86 13.76
C ASN A 141 -4.39 -5.44 12.72
N THR A 142 -4.27 -6.71 12.44
CA THR A 142 -5.12 -7.40 11.45
C THR A 142 -6.60 -7.34 11.80
N SER A 143 -6.95 -7.42 13.09
CA SER A 143 -8.35 -7.37 13.56
C SER A 143 -8.97 -5.99 13.34
N ILE A 144 -8.24 -4.91 13.65
CA ILE A 144 -8.71 -3.54 13.39
C ILE A 144 -8.92 -3.35 11.88
N LEU A 145 -7.94 -3.73 11.07
CA LEU A 145 -8.03 -3.56 9.62
C LEU A 145 -9.16 -4.40 9.01
N SER A 146 -9.39 -5.62 9.55
CA SER A 146 -10.53 -6.47 9.15
C SER A 146 -11.88 -5.83 9.47
N ALA A 147 -11.97 -5.05 10.53
CA ALA A 147 -13.22 -4.43 10.98
C ALA A 147 -13.58 -3.15 10.21
N VAL A 148 -12.69 -2.60 9.38
CA VAL A 148 -12.95 -1.39 8.58
C VAL A 148 -14.25 -1.55 7.79
N PRO A 149 -15.22 -0.65 7.95
CA PRO A 149 -16.47 -0.70 7.19
C PRO A 149 -16.21 -0.34 5.72
N ILE A 150 -16.71 -1.17 4.82
CA ILE A 150 -16.62 -0.94 3.38
C ILE A 150 -18.04 -1.00 2.80
N LEU A 151 -18.42 0.05 2.10
CA LEU A 151 -19.62 0.04 1.25
C LEU A 151 -19.22 -0.56 -0.10
N LEU A 152 -19.86 -1.66 -0.47
CA LEU A 152 -19.51 -2.43 -1.66
C LEU A 152 -20.70 -2.45 -2.63
N PRO A 153 -20.71 -1.58 -3.66
CA PRO A 153 -21.70 -1.68 -4.74
C PRO A 153 -21.40 -2.88 -5.64
N GLU A 154 -22.20 -3.12 -6.64
CA GLU A 154 -21.95 -4.16 -7.63
C GLU A 154 -20.63 -3.95 -8.38
N LEU A 155 -19.96 -5.04 -8.77
CA LEU A 155 -18.61 -4.99 -9.35
C LEU A 155 -18.48 -4.06 -10.57
N PRO A 156 -19.45 -3.99 -11.52
CA PRO A 156 -19.36 -3.05 -12.65
C PRO A 156 -19.32 -1.58 -12.20
N VAL A 157 -20.06 -1.24 -11.14
CA VAL A 157 -20.06 0.11 -10.58
C VAL A 157 -18.72 0.43 -9.92
N GLN A 158 -18.17 -0.53 -9.16
CA GLN A 158 -16.82 -0.39 -8.57
C GLN A 158 -15.77 -0.15 -9.66
N GLN A 159 -15.79 -0.91 -10.73
CA GLN A 159 -14.86 -0.78 -11.85
C GLN A 159 -15.00 0.58 -12.55
N SER A 160 -16.23 1.03 -12.78
CA SER A 160 -16.48 2.34 -13.39
C SER A 160 -15.92 3.47 -12.52
N ILE A 161 -16.17 3.46 -11.22
CA ILE A 161 -15.62 4.45 -10.27
C ILE A 161 -14.09 4.40 -10.27
N ALA A 162 -13.51 3.20 -10.14
CA ALA A 162 -12.07 3.01 -10.08
C ALA A 162 -11.37 3.44 -11.38
N ASN A 163 -12.01 3.27 -12.55
CA ASN A 163 -11.46 3.73 -13.83
C ASN A 163 -11.47 5.26 -13.92
N ILE A 164 -12.56 5.92 -13.54
CA ILE A 164 -12.64 7.38 -13.55
C ILE A 164 -11.58 7.99 -12.62
N LEU A 165 -11.51 7.51 -11.39
CA LEU A 165 -10.52 8.00 -10.42
C LEU A 165 -9.09 7.70 -10.87
N GLY A 166 -8.85 6.51 -11.46
CA GLY A 166 -7.54 6.16 -11.99
C GLY A 166 -7.07 7.06 -13.12
N CYS A 167 -7.96 7.43 -14.05
CA CYS A 167 -7.61 8.40 -15.09
C CYS A 167 -7.25 9.78 -14.51
N LEU A 168 -7.86 10.17 -13.40
CA LEU A 168 -7.52 11.41 -12.72
C LEU A 168 -6.15 11.33 -12.02
N ASP A 169 -5.87 10.22 -11.34
CA ASP A 169 -4.56 9.98 -10.72
C ASP A 169 -3.45 10.01 -11.79
N GLU A 170 -3.59 9.26 -12.89
CA GLU A 170 -2.64 9.26 -14.01
C GLU A 170 -2.39 10.67 -14.57
N ARG A 171 -3.45 11.48 -14.67
CA ARG A 171 -3.31 12.86 -15.14
C ARG A 171 -2.59 13.75 -14.14
N ILE A 172 -2.82 13.57 -12.86
CA ILE A 172 -2.11 14.28 -11.78
C ILE A 172 -0.62 13.93 -11.82
N ASP A 173 -0.27 12.66 -11.96
CA ASP A 173 1.12 12.23 -12.01
C ASP A 173 1.84 12.77 -13.25
N LEU A 174 1.20 12.72 -14.42
CA LEU A 174 1.76 13.30 -15.65
C LEU A 174 2.01 14.81 -15.49
N LEU A 175 1.10 15.54 -14.85
CA LEU A 175 1.28 16.98 -14.60
C LEU A 175 2.42 17.24 -13.61
N ARG A 176 2.58 16.41 -12.58
CA ARG A 176 3.71 16.50 -11.63
C ARG A 176 5.05 16.27 -12.34
N GLU A 177 5.15 15.22 -13.16
CA GLU A 177 6.36 14.92 -13.94
C GLU A 177 6.69 16.07 -14.93
N THR A 178 5.66 16.61 -15.59
CA THR A 178 5.81 17.74 -16.50
C THR A 178 6.36 18.96 -15.76
N ASN A 179 5.80 19.30 -14.60
CA ASN A 179 6.25 20.42 -13.79
C ASN A 179 7.70 20.23 -13.33
N ALA A 180 8.04 19.04 -12.81
CA ALA A 180 9.42 18.74 -12.39
C ALA A 180 10.42 18.88 -13.56
N THR A 181 10.04 18.43 -14.75
CA THR A 181 10.85 18.56 -15.96
C THR A 181 11.04 20.03 -16.35
N LEU A 182 9.97 20.82 -16.35
CA LEU A 182 10.03 22.25 -16.67
C LEU A 182 10.89 23.02 -15.66
N GLU A 183 10.76 22.73 -14.37
CA GLU A 183 11.60 23.30 -13.31
C GLU A 183 13.08 22.97 -13.52
N ALA A 184 13.41 21.72 -13.87
CA ALA A 184 14.77 21.31 -14.16
C ALA A 184 15.35 22.04 -15.39
N ILE A 185 14.56 22.23 -16.46
CA ILE A 185 14.95 22.99 -17.64
C ILE A 185 15.24 24.44 -17.27
N VAL A 186 14.34 25.09 -16.53
CA VAL A 186 14.52 26.48 -16.08
C VAL A 186 15.81 26.61 -15.26
N GLN A 187 16.03 25.72 -14.30
CA GLN A 187 17.25 25.74 -13.48
C GLN A 187 18.53 25.52 -14.31
N ALA A 188 18.47 24.75 -15.39
CA ALA A 188 19.61 24.55 -16.26
C ALA A 188 19.90 25.77 -17.16
N LEU A 189 18.87 26.53 -17.54
CA LEU A 189 19.02 27.71 -18.39
C LEU A 189 19.51 28.96 -17.64
N PHE A 190 19.29 29.01 -16.32
CA PHE A 190 19.65 30.16 -15.48
C PHE A 190 20.86 29.90 -14.54
N LYS A 191 21.60 28.82 -14.76
CA LYS A 191 22.95 28.58 -14.20
C LYS A 191 24.00 29.13 -15.11
#